data_8fabc658f477d5a5bb0d6f63d9f04433
#
_entry.id   8fabc658f477d5a5bb0d6f63d9f04433
#
_cell.length_a   1.000
_cell.length_b   1.000
_cell.length_c   1.000
_cell.angle_alpha   90.00
_cell.angle_beta   90.00
_cell.angle_gamma   90.00
#
_symmetry.space_group_name_H-M   'P 1'
#
loop_
_entity.id
_entity.type
_entity.pdbx_description
1 polymer ?
#
loop_
_entity_poly.entity_id
_entity_poly.type
_entity_poly.pdbx_seq_one_letter_code
_entity_poly.pdbx_strand_id
1 'polypeptide(L)'
;MSNLLTTEQLAEFTASGCLLFDGLISKDINEEFLNDIGHTEKSKIDVQKHFENIKASSSIPRIPAGTSLRESYPENSPLDKIFKNDVVKGAIDSLVGSKCVIDHQFLHLTFPAKFFKATNARQMSQPNHQDSTIDPRKTFDIQLFYFPTDVTKAMGGTRYIPGTHLRIVSEFGIARYQNILGQKQIVCKEGTIGIFHNGLWHGAGINFSDNLRYMFKVRLAATEKQELLWDPEKKYKPLPNRALFWTNESKETTVNDILMQKFPWQENDTNRLDNINRIKMWRLLTGNKNLDIDYWMTRVENEQY
;
A
#
# COMPACT_ATOMS: atom_id res chain seq x y z
N MET A 1 -12.62 -9.10 -22.19
CA MET A 1 -12.58 -7.62 -22.09
C MET A 1 -12.61 -7.32 -20.61
N SER A 2 -11.74 -6.43 -20.11
CA SER A 2 -11.75 -6.05 -18.69
C SER A 2 -13.07 -5.36 -18.35
N ASN A 3 -13.64 -5.70 -17.20
CA ASN A 3 -14.85 -5.06 -16.70
C ASN A 3 -14.49 -3.70 -16.07
N LEU A 4 -14.48 -2.64 -16.87
CA LEU A 4 -14.26 -1.28 -16.37
C LEU A 4 -15.25 -0.93 -15.26
N LEU A 5 -14.85 0.00 -14.39
CA LEU A 5 -15.74 0.51 -13.34
C LEU A 5 -17.00 1.12 -13.93
N THR A 6 -18.13 0.86 -13.30
CA THR A 6 -19.39 1.53 -13.65
C THR A 6 -19.36 3.00 -13.25
N THR A 7 -20.31 3.77 -13.78
CA THR A 7 -20.47 5.19 -13.41
C THR A 7 -20.71 5.36 -11.91
N GLU A 8 -21.48 4.46 -11.29
CA GLU A 8 -21.76 4.47 -9.84
C GLU A 8 -20.49 4.19 -9.04
N GLN A 9 -19.68 3.21 -9.45
CA GLN A 9 -18.41 2.90 -8.80
C GLN A 9 -17.40 4.04 -8.92
N LEU A 10 -17.33 4.70 -10.09
CA LEU A 10 -16.50 5.89 -10.27
C LEU A 10 -16.98 7.05 -9.39
N ALA A 11 -18.29 7.28 -9.28
CA ALA A 11 -18.85 8.29 -8.42
C ALA A 11 -18.58 7.98 -6.94
N GLU A 12 -18.71 6.72 -6.52
CA GLU A 12 -18.37 6.30 -5.15
C GLU A 12 -16.89 6.49 -4.86
N PHE A 13 -15.99 6.07 -5.76
CA PHE A 13 -14.56 6.29 -5.57
C PHE A 13 -14.22 7.77 -5.47
N THR A 14 -14.81 8.61 -6.31
CA THR A 14 -14.61 10.06 -6.29
C THR A 14 -15.07 10.67 -4.97
N ALA A 15 -16.20 10.23 -4.44
CA ALA A 15 -16.78 10.78 -3.22
C ALA A 15 -16.09 10.25 -1.96
N SER A 16 -15.82 8.93 -1.90
CA SER A 16 -15.34 8.24 -0.70
C SER A 16 -13.81 8.04 -0.68
N GLY A 17 -13.18 7.95 -1.85
CA GLY A 17 -11.76 7.62 -2.01
C GLY A 17 -11.46 6.12 -1.91
N CYS A 18 -12.48 5.24 -1.92
CA CYS A 18 -12.27 3.80 -1.84
C CYS A 18 -13.41 3.01 -2.49
N LEU A 19 -13.06 1.80 -2.92
CA LEU A 19 -13.99 0.74 -3.34
C LEU A 19 -13.63 -0.56 -2.63
N LEU A 20 -14.63 -1.35 -2.26
CA LEU A 20 -14.45 -2.67 -1.68
C LEU A 20 -15.22 -3.69 -2.52
N PHE A 21 -14.53 -4.75 -2.92
CA PHE A 21 -15.09 -5.91 -3.63
C PHE A 21 -15.00 -7.12 -2.70
N ASP A 22 -16.06 -7.35 -1.93
CA ASP A 22 -16.09 -8.35 -0.86
C ASP A 22 -16.07 -9.77 -1.44
N GLY A 23 -15.14 -10.62 -0.98
CA GLY A 23 -15.03 -12.01 -1.37
C GLY A 23 -14.81 -12.26 -2.87
N LEU A 24 -14.22 -11.30 -3.60
CA LEU A 24 -14.05 -11.36 -5.06
C LEU A 24 -13.12 -12.49 -5.53
N ILE A 25 -12.05 -12.75 -4.76
CA ILE A 25 -11.04 -13.74 -5.12
C ILE A 25 -11.45 -15.10 -4.59
N SER A 26 -11.33 -16.13 -5.44
CA SER A 26 -11.75 -17.48 -5.08
C SER A 26 -10.92 -18.06 -3.92
N LYS A 27 -11.54 -18.97 -3.20
CA LYS A 27 -10.92 -19.67 -2.07
C LYS A 27 -9.62 -20.38 -2.46
N ASP A 28 -9.59 -21.02 -3.62
CA ASP A 28 -8.42 -21.76 -4.11
C ASP A 28 -7.20 -20.84 -4.27
N ILE A 29 -7.39 -19.62 -4.80
CA ILE A 29 -6.31 -18.63 -4.93
C ILE A 29 -5.87 -18.13 -3.55
N ASN A 30 -6.81 -17.92 -2.61
CA ASN A 30 -6.50 -17.52 -1.25
C ASN A 30 -5.68 -18.60 -0.53
N GLU A 31 -6.07 -19.87 -0.65
CA GLU A 31 -5.36 -21.00 -0.05
C GLU A 31 -3.96 -21.17 -0.66
N GLU A 32 -3.83 -21.04 -1.99
CA GLU A 32 -2.54 -21.08 -2.67
C GLU A 32 -1.60 -19.98 -2.14
N PHE A 33 -2.08 -18.74 -2.03
CA PHE A 33 -1.30 -17.62 -1.49
C PHE A 33 -0.89 -17.87 -0.04
N LEU A 34 -1.81 -18.30 0.81
CA LEU A 34 -1.56 -18.57 2.22
C LEU A 34 -0.56 -19.71 2.42
N ASN A 35 -0.66 -20.77 1.63
CA ASN A 35 0.27 -21.89 1.68
C ASN A 35 1.69 -21.46 1.29
N ASP A 36 1.82 -20.64 0.25
CA ASP A 36 3.12 -20.16 -0.22
C ASP A 36 3.81 -19.25 0.83
N ILE A 37 3.07 -18.41 1.53
CA ILE A 37 3.62 -17.59 2.62
C ILE A 37 3.76 -18.36 3.95
N GLY A 38 3.43 -19.63 3.99
CA GLY A 38 3.55 -20.47 5.19
C GLY A 38 2.58 -20.06 6.31
N HIS A 39 1.34 -19.73 5.95
CA HIS A 39 0.30 -19.39 6.92
C HIS A 39 0.12 -20.49 7.96
N THR A 40 0.06 -20.09 9.22
CA THR A 40 -0.15 -20.98 10.36
C THR A 40 -1.38 -20.58 11.14
N GLU A 41 -2.39 -21.44 11.21
CA GLU A 41 -3.61 -21.20 11.99
C GLU A 41 -3.42 -21.30 13.51
N LYS A 42 -2.24 -21.66 13.98
CA LYS A 42 -2.04 -22.06 15.38
C LYS A 42 -1.38 -20.98 16.25
N SER A 43 -1.83 -20.94 17.49
CA SER A 43 -1.45 -20.03 18.58
C SER A 43 0.03 -19.99 18.98
N LYS A 44 0.87 -20.79 18.37
CA LYS A 44 2.34 -20.77 18.55
C LYS A 44 3.00 -20.50 17.20
N ILE A 45 3.12 -19.23 16.88
CA ILE A 45 3.81 -18.80 15.69
C ILE A 45 5.28 -18.66 16.06
N ASP A 46 6.11 -19.44 15.40
CA ASP A 46 7.54 -19.14 15.31
C ASP A 46 7.69 -17.97 14.35
N VAL A 47 7.82 -16.78 14.93
CA VAL A 47 7.88 -15.52 14.17
C VAL A 47 9.04 -15.54 13.19
N GLN A 48 10.21 -15.97 13.62
CA GLN A 48 11.39 -16.01 12.78
C GLN A 48 11.19 -16.92 11.57
N LYS A 49 10.70 -18.13 11.80
CA LYS A 49 10.42 -19.09 10.73
C LYS A 49 9.33 -18.59 9.77
N HIS A 50 8.32 -17.92 10.30
CA HIS A 50 7.25 -17.34 9.47
C HIS A 50 7.78 -16.22 8.58
N PHE A 51 8.64 -15.34 9.10
CA PHE A 51 9.34 -14.32 8.31
C PHE A 51 10.23 -14.93 7.22
N GLU A 52 10.94 -15.99 7.53
CA GLU A 52 11.77 -16.70 6.54
C GLU A 52 10.92 -17.30 5.43
N ASN A 53 9.78 -17.89 5.76
CA ASN A 53 8.83 -18.40 4.78
C ASN A 53 8.34 -17.28 3.86
N ILE A 54 7.94 -16.12 4.41
CA ILE A 54 7.48 -14.98 3.60
C ILE A 54 8.59 -14.49 2.68
N LYS A 55 9.83 -14.38 3.18
CA LYS A 55 10.97 -13.97 2.35
C LYS A 55 11.27 -14.93 1.21
N ALA A 56 11.06 -16.21 1.46
CA ALA A 56 11.26 -17.27 0.46
C ALA A 56 10.08 -17.43 -0.49
N SER A 57 8.94 -16.79 -0.20
CA SER A 57 7.72 -16.90 -0.98
C SER A 57 7.91 -16.37 -2.40
N SER A 58 7.52 -17.18 -3.38
CA SER A 58 7.46 -16.76 -4.78
C SER A 58 6.26 -15.87 -5.09
N SER A 59 5.23 -15.90 -4.24
CA SER A 59 4.03 -15.07 -4.41
C SER A 59 4.29 -13.58 -4.15
N ILE A 60 5.34 -13.24 -3.40
CA ILE A 60 5.71 -11.84 -3.13
C ILE A 60 7.16 -11.62 -3.60
N PRO A 61 7.39 -11.55 -4.92
CA PRO A 61 8.72 -11.35 -5.46
C PRO A 61 9.22 -9.95 -5.13
N ARG A 62 10.53 -9.79 -5.18
CA ARG A 62 11.13 -8.47 -5.13
C ARG A 62 10.90 -7.75 -6.46
N ILE A 63 10.23 -6.60 -6.40
CA ILE A 63 9.88 -5.81 -7.58
C ILE A 63 10.50 -4.41 -7.43
N PRO A 64 11.37 -4.01 -8.35
CA PRO A 64 11.87 -2.63 -8.39
C PRO A 64 10.74 -1.64 -8.65
N ALA A 65 10.79 -0.48 -8.00
CA ALA A 65 9.85 0.60 -8.27
C ALA A 65 9.90 1.03 -9.75
N GLY A 66 8.74 1.25 -10.34
CA GLY A 66 8.62 1.59 -11.76
C GLY A 66 8.42 0.38 -12.68
N THR A 67 8.44 -0.85 -12.15
CA THR A 67 8.14 -2.04 -12.94
C THR A 67 6.66 -2.06 -13.34
N SER A 68 6.38 -2.41 -14.61
CA SER A 68 5.02 -2.58 -15.11
C SER A 68 4.27 -3.63 -14.27
N LEU A 69 3.03 -3.33 -13.86
CA LEU A 69 2.21 -4.30 -13.13
C LEU A 69 2.06 -5.62 -13.91
N ARG A 70 2.01 -5.55 -15.24
CA ARG A 70 1.84 -6.73 -16.11
C ARG A 70 3.03 -7.68 -16.10
N GLU A 71 4.21 -7.21 -15.68
CA GLU A 71 5.48 -7.95 -15.72
C GLU A 71 5.98 -8.28 -14.31
N SER A 72 5.19 -7.94 -13.28
CA SER A 72 5.68 -7.88 -11.91
C SER A 72 5.63 -9.21 -11.19
N TYR A 73 4.66 -10.07 -11.52
CA TYR A 73 4.44 -11.31 -10.78
C TYR A 73 4.69 -12.53 -11.68
N PRO A 74 5.22 -13.63 -11.10
CA PRO A 74 5.41 -14.87 -11.84
C PRO A 74 4.09 -15.36 -12.45
N GLU A 75 4.15 -15.80 -13.69
CA GLU A 75 2.98 -16.31 -14.40
C GLU A 75 2.27 -17.41 -13.59
N ASN A 76 0.95 -17.33 -13.52
CA ASN A 76 0.08 -18.20 -12.73
C ASN A 76 0.30 -18.19 -11.21
N SER A 77 1.12 -17.30 -10.68
CA SER A 77 1.19 -17.10 -9.22
C SER A 77 -0.14 -16.54 -8.67
N PRO A 78 -0.42 -16.68 -7.36
CA PRO A 78 -1.65 -16.14 -6.78
C PRO A 78 -1.87 -14.66 -7.07
N LEU A 79 -0.83 -13.82 -6.94
CA LEU A 79 -0.94 -12.39 -7.23
C LEU A 79 -1.15 -12.12 -8.73
N ASP A 80 -0.49 -12.87 -9.62
CA ASP A 80 -0.75 -12.77 -11.07
C ASP A 80 -2.22 -13.07 -11.40
N LYS A 81 -2.77 -14.15 -10.82
CA LYS A 81 -4.20 -14.49 -10.99
C LYS A 81 -5.11 -13.38 -10.45
N ILE A 82 -4.78 -12.78 -9.31
CA ILE A 82 -5.53 -11.66 -8.71
C ILE A 82 -5.52 -10.45 -9.65
N PHE A 83 -4.35 -10.04 -10.15
CA PHE A 83 -4.25 -8.87 -11.03
C PHE A 83 -4.80 -9.12 -12.45
N LYS A 84 -4.91 -10.39 -12.87
CA LYS A 84 -5.59 -10.78 -14.11
C LYS A 84 -7.10 -10.97 -13.96
N ASN A 85 -7.64 -10.97 -12.73
CA ASN A 85 -9.09 -10.99 -12.52
C ASN A 85 -9.74 -9.81 -13.23
N ASP A 86 -10.79 -10.04 -14.03
CA ASP A 86 -11.40 -9.02 -14.90
C ASP A 86 -11.89 -7.78 -14.13
N VAL A 87 -12.44 -7.97 -12.93
CA VAL A 87 -12.93 -6.87 -12.08
C VAL A 87 -11.76 -6.06 -11.52
N VAL A 88 -10.74 -6.73 -10.98
CA VAL A 88 -9.54 -6.08 -10.43
C VAL A 88 -8.82 -5.31 -11.52
N LYS A 89 -8.57 -5.97 -12.65
CA LYS A 89 -7.92 -5.35 -13.80
C LYS A 89 -8.70 -4.16 -14.33
N GLY A 90 -10.02 -4.31 -14.47
CA GLY A 90 -10.88 -3.24 -14.96
C GLY A 90 -10.92 -2.02 -14.03
N ALA A 91 -10.93 -2.25 -12.73
CA ALA A 91 -10.86 -1.18 -11.74
C ALA A 91 -9.52 -0.43 -11.79
N ILE A 92 -8.41 -1.14 -11.90
CA ILE A 92 -7.08 -0.55 -12.06
C ILE A 92 -7.00 0.25 -13.36
N ASP A 93 -7.41 -0.35 -14.48
CA ASP A 93 -7.41 0.29 -15.81
C ASP A 93 -8.24 1.58 -15.81
N SER A 94 -9.38 1.59 -15.09
CA SER A 94 -10.25 2.77 -14.97
C SER A 94 -9.65 3.93 -14.17
N LEU A 95 -8.82 3.64 -13.17
CA LEU A 95 -8.33 4.64 -12.21
C LEU A 95 -6.92 5.15 -12.54
N VAL A 96 -6.01 4.27 -12.91
CA VAL A 96 -4.60 4.62 -13.16
C VAL A 96 -4.09 4.18 -14.53
N GLY A 97 -4.96 3.57 -15.33
CA GLY A 97 -4.63 3.15 -16.68
C GLY A 97 -3.94 1.79 -16.77
N SER A 98 -4.03 1.21 -17.97
CA SER A 98 -3.54 -0.16 -18.24
C SER A 98 -2.02 -0.31 -18.26
N LYS A 99 -1.28 0.80 -18.27
CA LYS A 99 0.19 0.85 -18.24
C LYS A 99 0.74 1.28 -16.90
N CYS A 100 -0.06 1.13 -15.83
CA CYS A 100 0.38 1.49 -14.49
C CYS A 100 1.63 0.70 -14.07
N VAL A 101 2.38 1.30 -13.16
CA VAL A 101 3.59 0.71 -12.59
C VAL A 101 3.45 0.54 -11.09
N ILE A 102 4.19 -0.42 -10.55
CA ILE A 102 4.30 -0.60 -9.10
C ILE A 102 5.27 0.44 -8.55
N ASP A 103 4.81 1.20 -7.55
CA ASP A 103 5.70 2.03 -6.74
C ASP A 103 6.35 1.17 -5.64
N HIS A 104 5.55 0.48 -4.84
CA HIS A 104 6.01 -0.48 -3.84
C HIS A 104 4.90 -1.47 -3.47
N GLN A 105 5.30 -2.53 -2.76
CA GLN A 105 4.37 -3.52 -2.21
C GLN A 105 4.80 -3.96 -0.81
N PHE A 106 3.82 -4.35 0.02
CA PHE A 106 4.03 -4.87 1.36
C PHE A 106 3.08 -6.02 1.67
N LEU A 107 3.53 -6.96 2.48
CA LEU A 107 2.64 -7.84 3.23
C LEU A 107 2.60 -7.35 4.67
N HIS A 108 1.48 -6.77 5.06
CA HIS A 108 1.23 -6.36 6.44
C HIS A 108 0.82 -7.56 7.28
N LEU A 109 1.52 -7.76 8.38
CA LEU A 109 1.25 -8.79 9.38
C LEU A 109 0.88 -8.12 10.69
N THR A 110 -0.36 -8.35 11.14
CA THR A 110 -0.78 -7.84 12.45
C THR A 110 -0.96 -9.00 13.43
N PHE A 111 -0.04 -9.07 14.40
CA PHE A 111 -0.04 -10.11 15.41
C PHE A 111 -1.14 -9.90 16.45
N PRO A 112 -1.65 -10.99 17.08
CA PRO A 112 -2.53 -10.87 18.22
C PRO A 112 -1.93 -10.05 19.36
N ALA A 113 -2.73 -9.23 20.04
CA ALA A 113 -2.27 -8.42 21.17
C ALA A 113 -1.64 -9.28 22.30
N LYS A 114 -2.10 -10.53 22.47
CA LYS A 114 -1.51 -11.48 23.43
C LYS A 114 -0.04 -11.83 23.13
N PHE A 115 0.38 -11.79 21.86
CA PHE A 115 1.75 -12.01 21.46
C PHE A 115 2.68 -10.96 22.07
N PHE A 116 2.26 -9.68 22.03
CA PHE A 116 3.04 -8.59 22.59
C PHE A 116 3.12 -8.64 24.12
N LYS A 117 2.06 -9.14 24.79
CA LYS A 117 2.10 -9.39 26.25
C LYS A 117 3.15 -10.41 26.63
N ALA A 118 3.28 -11.47 25.84
CA ALA A 118 4.28 -12.52 26.10
C ALA A 118 5.73 -12.03 25.91
N THR A 119 5.95 -11.01 25.08
CA THR A 119 7.27 -10.40 24.83
C THR A 119 7.53 -9.15 25.68
N ASN A 120 6.63 -8.84 26.64
CA ASN A 120 6.64 -7.60 27.42
C ASN A 120 6.65 -6.32 26.57
N ALA A 121 6.15 -6.41 25.35
CA ALA A 121 5.95 -5.30 24.44
C ALA A 121 4.47 -4.82 24.47
N ARG A 122 4.21 -3.64 23.95
CA ARG A 122 2.87 -3.08 23.83
C ARG A 122 2.51 -2.95 22.37
N GLN A 123 1.45 -3.61 21.96
CA GLN A 123 0.90 -3.34 20.63
C GLN A 123 0.26 -1.94 20.60
N MET A 124 0.59 -1.16 19.59
CA MET A 124 -0.02 0.13 19.34
C MET A 124 -0.84 0.09 18.05
N SER A 125 -1.92 0.86 17.98
CA SER A 125 -2.61 1.11 16.72
C SER A 125 -1.76 2.04 15.86
N GLN A 126 -1.78 1.81 14.55
CA GLN A 126 -1.16 2.74 13.64
C GLN A 126 -1.92 4.08 13.65
N PRO A 127 -1.25 5.22 13.77
CA PRO A 127 -1.91 6.52 13.68
C PRO A 127 -2.55 6.71 12.29
N ASN A 128 -3.58 7.53 12.24
CA ASN A 128 -4.15 7.94 10.96
C ASN A 128 -3.09 8.74 10.17
N HIS A 129 -2.90 8.37 8.92
CA HIS A 129 -1.95 8.99 8.00
C HIS A 129 -2.48 8.92 6.57
N GLN A 130 -1.77 9.51 5.65
CA GLN A 130 -1.95 9.35 4.22
C GLN A 130 -0.63 8.87 3.61
N ASP A 131 -0.70 8.00 2.61
CA ASP A 131 0.51 7.43 1.98
C ASP A 131 0.99 8.24 0.76
N SER A 132 0.43 9.43 0.56
CA SER A 132 0.71 10.20 -0.64
C SER A 132 1.75 11.30 -0.40
N THR A 133 2.73 11.34 -1.28
CA THR A 133 3.65 12.47 -1.47
C THR A 133 3.30 13.29 -2.71
N ILE A 134 2.14 13.01 -3.31
CA ILE A 134 1.70 13.59 -4.58
C ILE A 134 0.60 14.61 -4.30
N ASP A 135 0.65 15.72 -4.99
CA ASP A 135 -0.44 16.69 -4.96
C ASP A 135 -1.68 16.10 -5.64
N PRO A 136 -2.75 15.73 -4.89
CA PRO A 136 -3.93 15.07 -5.43
C PRO A 136 -4.72 15.94 -6.40
N ARG A 137 -4.44 17.25 -6.45
CA ARG A 137 -5.04 18.17 -7.44
C ARG A 137 -4.46 17.98 -8.83
N LYS A 138 -3.29 17.35 -8.96
CA LYS A 138 -2.58 17.16 -10.22
C LYS A 138 -2.66 15.73 -10.73
N THR A 139 -2.51 14.77 -9.83
CA THR A 139 -2.55 13.34 -10.13
C THR A 139 -2.81 12.57 -8.84
N PHE A 140 -3.13 11.30 -8.96
CA PHE A 140 -3.24 10.41 -7.80
C PHE A 140 -2.72 9.01 -8.15
N ASP A 141 -2.37 8.29 -7.11
CA ASP A 141 -2.10 6.86 -7.14
C ASP A 141 -3.19 6.12 -6.39
N ILE A 142 -3.27 4.84 -6.63
CA ILE A 142 -4.14 3.96 -5.86
C ILE A 142 -3.31 2.95 -5.08
N GLN A 143 -3.88 2.49 -3.97
CA GLN A 143 -3.43 1.33 -3.23
C GLN A 143 -4.45 0.22 -3.41
N LEU A 144 -3.98 -0.96 -3.79
CA LEU A 144 -4.80 -2.15 -3.78
C LEU A 144 -4.47 -2.94 -2.52
N PHE A 145 -5.48 -3.29 -1.74
CA PHE A 145 -5.41 -4.15 -0.56
C PHE A 145 -6.07 -5.48 -0.90
N TYR A 146 -5.36 -6.56 -0.66
CA TYR A 146 -5.88 -7.91 -0.76
C TYR A 146 -5.89 -8.57 0.61
N PHE A 147 -7.04 -9.14 0.97
CA PHE A 147 -7.27 -9.79 2.26
C PHE A 147 -7.42 -11.30 2.03
N PRO A 148 -6.36 -12.11 2.21
CA PRO A 148 -6.41 -13.56 1.96
C PRO A 148 -7.20 -14.34 3.02
N THR A 149 -7.55 -13.70 4.14
CA THR A 149 -8.34 -14.28 5.23
C THR A 149 -9.47 -13.34 5.64
N ASP A 150 -10.48 -13.87 6.30
CA ASP A 150 -11.52 -13.05 6.94
C ASP A 150 -10.88 -12.00 7.87
N VAL A 151 -11.40 -10.78 7.83
CA VAL A 151 -11.03 -9.71 8.77
C VAL A 151 -12.24 -9.39 9.63
N THR A 152 -12.21 -9.81 10.89
CA THR A 152 -13.26 -9.53 11.86
C THR A 152 -13.01 -8.18 12.55
N LYS A 153 -14.04 -7.65 13.19
CA LYS A 153 -13.93 -6.41 13.98
C LYS A 153 -12.83 -6.48 15.05
N ALA A 154 -12.69 -7.63 15.70
CA ALA A 154 -11.69 -7.86 16.75
C ALA A 154 -10.25 -7.89 16.22
N MET A 155 -10.06 -8.19 14.94
CA MET A 155 -8.73 -8.21 14.31
C MET A 155 -8.15 -6.80 14.04
N GLY A 156 -8.90 -5.74 14.33
CA GLY A 156 -8.41 -4.39 14.18
C GLY A 156 -8.11 -3.98 12.74
N GLY A 157 -8.98 -4.33 11.79
CA GLY A 157 -8.82 -4.02 10.37
C GLY A 157 -8.49 -2.56 10.10
N THR A 158 -8.03 -2.28 8.89
CA THR A 158 -7.71 -0.91 8.46
C THR A 158 -8.88 0.02 8.71
N ARG A 159 -8.61 1.11 9.43
CA ARG A 159 -9.56 2.21 9.65
C ARG A 159 -9.33 3.24 8.58
N TYR A 160 -10.37 3.88 8.11
CA TYR A 160 -10.28 4.93 7.10
C TYR A 160 -11.42 5.94 7.23
N ILE A 161 -11.21 7.13 6.69
CA ILE A 161 -12.19 8.21 6.77
C ILE A 161 -12.58 8.60 5.34
N PRO A 162 -13.78 8.19 4.87
CA PRO A 162 -14.24 8.49 3.52
C PRO A 162 -14.20 9.99 3.21
N GLY A 163 -13.84 10.33 1.97
CA GLY A 163 -13.82 11.71 1.47
C GLY A 163 -12.60 12.54 1.86
N THR A 164 -11.66 11.99 2.64
CA THR A 164 -10.47 12.75 3.08
C THR A 164 -9.33 12.80 2.06
N HIS A 165 -9.39 12.00 1.02
CA HIS A 165 -8.37 11.92 -0.03
C HIS A 165 -8.17 13.22 -0.83
N LEU A 166 -9.16 14.11 -0.84
CA LEU A 166 -9.09 15.42 -1.48
C LEU A 166 -8.56 16.51 -0.55
N ARG A 167 -8.22 16.20 0.68
CA ARG A 167 -7.74 17.15 1.67
C ARG A 167 -6.23 17.14 1.76
N ILE A 168 -5.64 18.31 1.73
CA ILE A 168 -4.20 18.49 1.90
C ILE A 168 -3.98 19.02 3.31
N VAL A 169 -3.49 18.17 4.19
CA VAL A 169 -3.14 18.50 5.57
C VAL A 169 -1.85 17.83 5.98
N SER A 170 -1.17 18.42 6.94
CA SER A 170 0.02 17.83 7.55
C SER A 170 -0.33 16.49 8.21
N GLU A 171 0.52 15.49 8.05
CA GLU A 171 0.36 14.18 8.70
C GLU A 171 0.31 14.29 10.22
N PHE A 172 1.04 15.17 10.84
CA PHE A 172 0.93 15.45 12.28
C PHE A 172 -0.47 15.92 12.68
N GLY A 173 -1.15 16.68 11.82
CA GLY A 173 -2.52 17.06 12.03
C GLY A 173 -3.48 15.87 11.98
N ILE A 174 -3.25 14.94 11.08
CA ILE A 174 -4.05 13.72 10.91
C ILE A 174 -3.78 12.74 12.04
N ALA A 175 -2.52 12.50 12.37
CA ALA A 175 -2.09 11.51 13.36
C ALA A 175 -2.54 11.84 14.79
N ARG A 176 -2.80 13.11 15.09
CA ARG A 176 -3.22 13.57 16.41
C ARG A 176 -4.54 12.96 16.89
N TYR A 177 -5.42 12.62 15.97
CA TYR A 177 -6.78 12.15 16.28
C TYR A 177 -6.99 10.73 15.81
N GLN A 178 -7.30 9.81 16.72
CA GLN A 178 -7.46 8.38 16.44
C GLN A 178 -8.91 7.97 16.22
N ASN A 179 -9.86 8.68 16.83
CA ASN A 179 -11.29 8.35 16.77
C ASN A 179 -12.04 9.53 16.18
N ILE A 180 -12.15 9.55 14.87
CA ILE A 180 -12.80 10.63 14.13
C ILE A 180 -14.22 10.18 13.77
N LEU A 181 -15.20 11.08 13.94
CA LEU A 181 -16.58 10.83 13.55
C LEU A 181 -16.64 10.48 12.05
N GLY A 182 -17.38 9.42 11.72
CA GLY A 182 -17.48 8.92 10.35
C GLY A 182 -16.35 7.98 9.92
N GLN A 183 -15.36 7.72 10.78
CA GLN A 183 -14.35 6.69 10.54
C GLN A 183 -15.01 5.32 10.35
N LYS A 184 -14.60 4.61 9.34
CA LYS A 184 -14.98 3.22 9.07
C LYS A 184 -13.81 2.29 9.38
N GLN A 185 -14.11 1.03 9.60
CA GLN A 185 -13.14 -0.05 9.76
C GLN A 185 -13.45 -1.14 8.74
N ILE A 186 -12.43 -1.66 8.09
CA ILE A 186 -12.59 -2.81 7.19
C ILE A 186 -12.89 -4.05 8.02
N VAL A 187 -14.05 -4.62 7.77
CA VAL A 187 -14.47 -5.95 8.19
C VAL A 187 -14.95 -6.63 6.92
N CYS A 188 -14.32 -7.72 6.53
CA CYS A 188 -14.53 -8.32 5.22
C CYS A 188 -14.29 -9.82 5.23
N LYS A 189 -14.74 -10.48 4.17
CA LYS A 189 -14.49 -11.89 3.90
C LYS A 189 -13.12 -12.11 3.27
N GLU A 190 -12.60 -13.33 3.38
CA GLU A 190 -11.44 -13.77 2.61
C GLU A 190 -11.64 -13.50 1.11
N GLY A 191 -10.56 -13.17 0.40
CA GLY A 191 -10.62 -12.83 -1.01
C GLY A 191 -11.13 -11.43 -1.32
N THR A 192 -11.36 -10.58 -0.32
CA THR A 192 -11.76 -9.20 -0.55
C THR A 192 -10.62 -8.38 -1.14
N ILE A 193 -10.96 -7.54 -2.11
CA ILE A 193 -10.10 -6.53 -2.69
C ILE A 193 -10.60 -5.15 -2.29
N GLY A 194 -9.71 -4.34 -1.71
CA GLY A 194 -9.96 -2.91 -1.47
C GLY A 194 -9.10 -2.06 -2.40
N ILE A 195 -9.68 -1.05 -3.04
CA ILE A 195 -8.94 -0.06 -3.83
C ILE A 195 -9.12 1.30 -3.18
N PHE A 196 -8.01 1.90 -2.80
CA PHE A 196 -7.96 3.14 -2.04
C PHE A 196 -7.20 4.22 -2.81
N HIS A 197 -7.74 5.42 -2.80
CA HIS A 197 -6.98 6.61 -3.20
C HIS A 197 -5.82 6.81 -2.22
N ASN A 198 -4.63 7.05 -2.73
CA ASN A 198 -3.42 7.10 -1.92
C ASN A 198 -3.40 8.24 -0.87
N GLY A 199 -4.18 9.29 -1.07
CA GLY A 199 -4.38 10.37 -0.11
C GLY A 199 -5.47 10.13 0.94
N LEU A 200 -6.14 8.95 0.93
CA LEU A 200 -7.19 8.67 1.91
C LEU A 200 -6.58 8.46 3.30
N TRP A 201 -7.11 9.16 4.30
CA TRP A 201 -6.63 9.01 5.67
C TRP A 201 -7.03 7.67 6.23
N HIS A 202 -6.03 6.92 6.66
CA HIS A 202 -6.23 5.59 7.18
C HIS A 202 -5.20 5.21 8.23
N GLY A 203 -5.41 4.08 8.88
CA GLY A 203 -4.50 3.49 9.86
C GLY A 203 -4.99 2.12 10.32
N ALA A 204 -4.13 1.31 10.90
CA ALA A 204 -4.47 -0.01 11.40
C ALA A 204 -4.93 0.03 12.86
N GLY A 205 -5.88 -0.84 13.21
CA GLY A 205 -6.31 -1.07 14.60
C GLY A 205 -5.48 -2.16 15.28
N ILE A 206 -5.59 -2.23 16.62
CA ILE A 206 -5.01 -3.30 17.42
C ILE A 206 -5.76 -4.62 17.17
N ASN A 207 -5.04 -5.71 17.01
CA ASN A 207 -5.59 -7.04 16.85
C ASN A 207 -5.86 -7.70 18.23
N PHE A 208 -7.11 -7.67 18.67
CA PHE A 208 -7.56 -8.32 19.91
C PHE A 208 -8.00 -9.78 19.72
N SER A 209 -7.95 -10.29 18.49
CA SER A 209 -8.26 -11.69 18.20
C SER A 209 -7.08 -12.61 18.55
N ASP A 210 -7.29 -13.92 18.36
CA ASP A 210 -6.23 -14.92 18.50
C ASP A 210 -5.48 -15.25 17.22
N ASN A 211 -5.92 -14.70 16.08
CA ASN A 211 -5.42 -15.03 14.76
C ASN A 211 -4.54 -13.90 14.20
N LEU A 212 -3.56 -14.28 13.37
CA LEU A 212 -2.85 -13.31 12.53
C LEU A 212 -3.81 -12.65 11.54
N ARG A 213 -3.64 -11.37 11.34
CA ARG A 213 -4.25 -10.66 10.22
C ARG A 213 -3.22 -10.40 9.15
N TYR A 214 -3.57 -10.75 7.92
CA TYR A 214 -2.79 -10.48 6.73
C TYR A 214 -3.48 -9.40 5.90
N MET A 215 -2.70 -8.56 5.26
CA MET A 215 -3.14 -7.65 4.22
C MET A 215 -1.99 -7.44 3.25
N PHE A 216 -2.11 -7.94 2.02
CA PHE A 216 -1.17 -7.59 0.98
C PHE A 216 -1.57 -6.22 0.41
N LYS A 217 -0.59 -5.33 0.28
CA LYS A 217 -0.75 -3.98 -0.25
C LYS A 217 0.19 -3.77 -1.41
N VAL A 218 -0.31 -3.18 -2.48
CA VAL A 218 0.50 -2.66 -3.58
C VAL A 218 0.04 -1.25 -3.94
N ARG A 219 1.00 -0.35 -4.13
CA ARG A 219 0.76 0.99 -4.64
C ARG A 219 1.01 1.01 -6.14
N LEU A 220 0.02 1.51 -6.89
CA LEU A 220 0.04 1.60 -8.33
C LEU A 220 0.00 3.05 -8.77
N ALA A 221 0.96 3.42 -9.61
CA ALA A 221 1.13 4.75 -10.16
C ALA A 221 0.74 4.80 -11.63
N ALA A 222 0.02 5.84 -12.03
CA ALA A 222 -0.25 6.11 -13.43
C ALA A 222 1.02 6.54 -14.16
N THR A 223 1.28 6.01 -15.34
CA THR A 223 2.35 6.44 -16.24
C THR A 223 1.85 7.38 -17.34
N GLU A 224 0.55 7.35 -17.58
CA GLU A 224 -0.13 8.25 -18.51
C GLU A 224 -0.79 9.38 -17.73
N LYS A 225 -0.99 10.49 -18.42
CA LYS A 225 -1.62 11.66 -17.81
C LYS A 225 -3.06 11.36 -17.41
N GLN A 226 -3.39 11.69 -16.16
CA GLN A 226 -4.77 11.71 -15.69
C GLN A 226 -5.42 13.04 -16.12
N GLU A 227 -6.54 12.95 -16.84
CA GLU A 227 -7.20 14.14 -17.39
C GLU A 227 -8.08 14.86 -16.36
N LEU A 228 -8.03 16.19 -16.41
CA LEU A 228 -8.95 17.05 -15.66
C LEU A 228 -10.04 17.54 -16.60
N LEU A 229 -11.24 16.97 -16.49
CA LEU A 229 -12.32 17.18 -17.43
C LEU A 229 -12.87 18.61 -17.44
N TRP A 230 -12.65 19.40 -16.40
CA TRP A 230 -13.16 20.77 -16.27
C TRP A 230 -12.14 21.87 -16.54
N ASP A 231 -10.98 21.50 -17.08
CA ASP A 231 -10.00 22.49 -17.52
C ASP A 231 -9.60 22.23 -18.98
N PRO A 232 -10.53 22.38 -19.93
CA PRO A 232 -10.32 22.03 -21.34
C PRO A 232 -9.30 22.91 -22.05
N GLU A 233 -9.03 24.11 -21.52
CA GLU A 233 -8.11 25.06 -22.16
C GLU A 233 -6.65 24.86 -21.77
N LYS A 234 -6.38 24.10 -20.73
CA LYS A 234 -5.01 23.79 -20.32
C LYS A 234 -4.33 22.93 -21.37
N LYS A 235 -3.40 23.48 -22.10
CA LYS A 235 -2.42 22.70 -22.89
C LYS A 235 -1.54 21.92 -21.91
N TYR A 236 -1.85 20.67 -21.73
CA TYR A 236 -1.11 19.81 -20.84
C TYR A 236 0.26 19.48 -21.40
N LYS A 237 1.27 19.78 -20.64
CA LYS A 237 2.58 19.21 -20.88
C LYS A 237 2.54 17.73 -20.49
N PRO A 238 3.25 16.85 -21.22
CA PRO A 238 3.44 15.48 -20.74
C PRO A 238 3.84 15.51 -19.28
N LEU A 239 3.35 14.53 -18.49
CA LEU A 239 3.88 14.38 -17.13
C LEU A 239 5.39 14.21 -17.26
N PRO A 240 6.19 15.05 -16.60
CA PRO A 240 7.62 14.77 -16.50
C PRO A 240 7.77 13.39 -15.87
N ASN A 241 8.88 12.71 -16.15
CA ASN A 241 9.23 11.48 -15.47
C ASN A 241 8.99 11.69 -13.98
N ARG A 242 7.93 11.05 -13.47
CA ARG A 242 7.50 11.22 -12.11
C ARG A 242 8.47 10.51 -11.20
N ALA A 243 8.97 11.20 -10.20
CA ALA A 243 9.72 10.56 -9.15
C ALA A 243 8.72 9.64 -8.39
N LEU A 244 9.00 8.36 -8.35
CA LEU A 244 8.31 7.41 -7.50
C LEU A 244 8.80 7.60 -6.05
N PHE A 245 7.94 7.38 -5.08
CA PHE A 245 8.27 7.59 -3.67
C PHE A 245 9.45 6.72 -3.22
N TRP A 246 9.43 5.44 -3.62
CA TRP A 246 10.42 4.43 -3.25
C TRP A 246 11.42 4.10 -4.37
N THR A 247 11.85 5.07 -5.13
CA THR A 247 12.80 4.78 -6.21
C THR A 247 14.20 4.49 -5.70
N ASN A 248 14.86 3.51 -6.31
CA ASN A 248 16.27 3.23 -6.12
C ASN A 248 17.18 4.22 -6.89
N GLU A 249 16.62 4.89 -7.89
CA GLU A 249 17.35 5.90 -8.65
C GLU A 249 17.27 7.25 -7.96
N SER A 250 18.38 7.72 -7.47
CA SER A 250 18.51 9.06 -6.93
C SER A 250 19.24 9.95 -7.95
N LYS A 251 18.66 11.11 -8.21
CA LYS A 251 19.33 12.16 -8.98
C LYS A 251 20.14 13.09 -8.07
N GLU A 252 20.03 12.89 -6.79
CA GLU A 252 20.75 13.67 -5.78
C GLU A 252 22.24 13.31 -5.84
N THR A 253 23.07 14.32 -5.93
CA THR A 253 24.53 14.16 -6.06
C THR A 253 25.27 14.48 -4.78
N THR A 254 24.61 15.11 -3.83
CA THR A 254 25.18 15.52 -2.55
C THR A 254 24.29 15.12 -1.38
N VAL A 255 24.88 15.01 -0.18
CA VAL A 255 24.11 14.79 1.07
C VAL A 255 23.11 15.93 1.29
N ASN A 256 23.49 17.16 0.93
CA ASN A 256 22.61 18.31 1.06
C ASN A 256 21.37 18.20 0.16
N ASP A 257 21.52 17.74 -1.09
CA ASP A 257 20.39 17.54 -2.01
C ASP A 257 19.39 16.55 -1.45
N ILE A 258 19.87 15.47 -0.82
CA ILE A 258 19.05 14.45 -0.19
C ILE A 258 18.28 15.01 1.01
N LEU A 259 18.99 15.70 1.92
CA LEU A 259 18.41 16.21 3.16
C LEU A 259 17.46 17.40 2.94
N MET A 260 17.66 18.16 1.87
CA MET A 260 16.83 19.31 1.51
C MET A 260 15.64 18.95 0.62
N GLN A 261 15.43 17.68 0.31
CA GLN A 261 14.31 17.23 -0.49
C GLN A 261 12.99 17.57 0.22
N LYS A 262 12.12 18.34 -0.46
CA LYS A 262 10.84 18.81 0.09
C LYS A 262 9.68 18.30 -0.74
N PHE A 263 8.63 17.91 -0.04
CA PHE A 263 7.34 17.59 -0.61
C PHE A 263 6.32 18.60 -0.08
N PRO A 264 5.83 19.56 -0.90
CA PRO A 264 5.13 20.76 -0.42
C PRO A 264 3.86 20.52 0.39
N TRP A 265 3.24 19.36 0.28
CA TRP A 265 2.00 19.02 1.02
C TRP A 265 2.22 18.05 2.17
N GLN A 266 3.45 17.54 2.33
CA GLN A 266 3.79 16.57 3.36
C GLN A 266 5.17 16.84 3.95
N GLU A 267 5.39 18.08 4.33
CA GLU A 267 6.66 18.50 4.94
C GLU A 267 7.05 17.68 6.19
N ASN A 268 6.11 16.92 6.71
CA ASN A 268 6.24 16.18 7.96
C ASN A 268 5.92 14.69 7.85
N ASP A 269 5.88 14.12 6.65
CA ASP A 269 5.85 12.66 6.49
C ASP A 269 7.23 12.10 6.81
N THR A 270 7.43 11.87 8.11
CA THR A 270 8.77 11.81 8.67
C THR A 270 9.39 10.44 8.60
N ASN A 271 8.64 9.38 8.89
CA ASN A 271 9.27 8.08 9.10
C ASN A 271 9.72 7.42 7.78
N ARG A 272 8.84 7.39 6.80
CA ARG A 272 9.14 6.72 5.52
C ARG A 272 10.12 7.50 4.68
N LEU A 273 9.91 8.83 4.54
CA LEU A 273 10.85 9.70 3.84
C LEU A 273 12.22 9.71 4.50
N ASP A 274 12.24 9.74 5.83
CA ASP A 274 13.50 9.71 6.58
C ASP A 274 14.28 8.42 6.30
N ASN A 275 13.61 7.27 6.32
CA ASN A 275 14.25 5.99 6.00
C ASN A 275 14.82 5.95 4.58
N ILE A 276 14.05 6.43 3.58
CA ILE A 276 14.53 6.48 2.19
C ILE A 276 15.74 7.42 2.08
N ASN A 277 15.62 8.61 2.65
CA ASN A 277 16.69 9.59 2.58
C ASN A 277 17.94 9.13 3.31
N ARG A 278 17.82 8.40 4.42
CA ARG A 278 18.96 7.75 5.09
C ARG A 278 19.65 6.74 4.21
N ILE A 279 18.90 5.87 3.52
CA ILE A 279 19.49 4.88 2.62
C ILE A 279 20.19 5.56 1.45
N LYS A 280 19.57 6.58 0.82
CA LYS A 280 20.16 7.38 -0.23
C LYS A 280 21.45 8.06 0.24
N MET A 281 21.43 8.67 1.42
CA MET A 281 22.59 9.29 2.04
C MET A 281 23.72 8.27 2.27
N TRP A 282 23.43 7.09 2.80
CA TRP A 282 24.42 6.03 3.01
C TRP A 282 25.00 5.53 1.70
N ARG A 283 24.21 5.39 0.63
CA ARG A 283 24.74 5.08 -0.71
C ARG A 283 25.75 6.10 -1.16
N LEU A 284 25.45 7.38 -0.96
CA LEU A 284 26.34 8.47 -1.36
C LEU A 284 27.62 8.48 -0.52
N LEU A 285 27.50 8.41 0.81
CA LEU A 285 28.65 8.46 1.72
C LEU A 285 29.58 7.25 1.61
N THR A 286 29.05 6.06 1.37
CA THR A 286 29.83 4.83 1.29
C THR A 286 30.25 4.46 -0.13
N GLY A 287 29.67 5.09 -1.14
CA GLY A 287 29.81 4.70 -2.54
C GLY A 287 29.13 3.35 -2.86
N ASN A 288 28.47 2.70 -1.90
CA ASN A 288 27.80 1.43 -2.09
C ASN A 288 26.41 1.60 -2.68
N LYS A 289 26.31 1.55 -4.00
CA LYS A 289 25.03 1.66 -4.74
C LYS A 289 24.10 0.46 -4.52
N ASN A 290 24.60 -0.63 -3.94
CA ASN A 290 23.83 -1.86 -3.71
C ASN A 290 23.09 -1.88 -2.37
N LEU A 291 23.19 -0.83 -1.56
CA LEU A 291 22.27 -0.67 -0.43
C LEU A 291 20.85 -0.57 -0.96
N ASP A 292 20.04 -1.53 -0.57
CA ASP A 292 18.82 -1.87 -1.26
C ASP A 292 17.58 -1.32 -0.55
N ILE A 293 17.04 -0.23 -1.09
CA ILE A 293 15.79 0.35 -0.61
C ILE A 293 14.63 -0.63 -0.83
N ASP A 294 14.54 -1.22 -2.03
CA ASP A 294 13.39 -2.03 -2.41
C ASP A 294 13.27 -3.28 -1.54
N TYR A 295 14.41 -3.86 -1.15
CA TYR A 295 14.41 -5.04 -0.26
C TYR A 295 13.67 -4.75 1.05
N TRP A 296 13.93 -3.61 1.68
CA TRP A 296 13.35 -3.26 2.97
C TRP A 296 11.92 -2.73 2.87
N MET A 297 11.58 -2.07 1.76
CA MET A 297 10.36 -1.30 1.62
C MET A 297 9.28 -1.98 0.79
N THR A 298 9.61 -3.02 0.01
CA THR A 298 8.65 -3.61 -0.94
C THR A 298 8.18 -5.01 -0.62
N ARG A 299 8.65 -5.66 0.44
CA ARG A 299 8.27 -7.04 0.73
C ARG A 299 7.39 -7.21 1.96
N VAL A 300 7.88 -6.80 3.09
CA VAL A 300 7.22 -6.98 4.39
C VAL A 300 7.33 -5.70 5.18
N GLU A 301 6.20 -5.16 5.60
CA GLU A 301 6.14 -4.14 6.64
C GLU A 301 5.56 -4.79 7.90
N ASN A 302 6.33 -4.79 8.96
CA ASN A 302 5.90 -5.28 10.25
C ASN A 302 5.46 -4.09 11.11
N GLU A 303 4.22 -4.12 11.58
CA GLU A 303 3.69 -3.12 12.51
C GLU A 303 4.29 -3.28 13.92
N GLN A 304 5.60 -3.32 14.03
CA GLN A 304 6.29 -3.26 15.31
C GLN A 304 6.60 -1.80 15.65
N TYR A 305 5.65 -1.17 16.30
CA TYR A 305 5.88 0.04 17.06
C TYR A 305 5.22 -0.05 18.43
#